data_fbfda9b443428d98fed32ba0b639ea28
#
_entry.id   fbfda9b443428d98fed32ba0b639ea28
#
_cell.length_a   1.000
_cell.length_b   1.000
_cell.length_c   1.000
_cell.angle_alpha   90.00
_cell.angle_beta   90.00
_cell.angle_gamma   90.00
#
_symmetry.space_group_name_H-M   'P 1'
#
loop_
_entity.id
_entity.type
_entity.pdbx_description
1 polymer ?
#
loop_
_entity_poly.entity_id
_entity_poly.type
_entity_poly.pdbx_seq_one_letter_code
_entity_poly.pdbx_strand_id
1 'polypeptide(L)'
;MPASKVYFTDFRCRNGVSQLDKLRKLLEKSEFSQIDFDGKFVAIKLHFGELGNLSFLRANYAKVVADFIKERGGRPFITDCNTLYVGSRKNALEHMDTAYLNGYSPFSTGCHVIIADGLKGSDDIEVPVAGGEYCKLSLIHI
;
A
#
# COMPACT_ATOMS: atom_id res chain seq x y z
N MET A 1 15.73 -9.45 22.56
CA MET A 1 14.66 -8.54 22.15
C MET A 1 13.34 -9.27 22.31
N PRO A 2 12.27 -8.65 22.77
CA PRO A 2 10.96 -9.31 22.80
C PRO A 2 10.53 -9.68 21.37
N ALA A 3 9.87 -10.82 21.21
CA ALA A 3 9.35 -11.25 19.91
C ALA A 3 8.25 -10.27 19.42
N SER A 4 8.25 -9.98 18.11
CA SER A 4 7.22 -9.16 17.49
C SER A 4 5.87 -9.88 17.51
N LYS A 5 4.79 -9.14 17.78
CA LYS A 5 3.44 -9.67 17.71
C LYS A 5 3.02 -9.86 16.26
N VAL A 6 2.40 -10.98 15.95
CA VAL A 6 1.81 -11.27 14.65
C VAL A 6 0.30 -11.45 14.81
N TYR A 7 -0.46 -10.67 14.04
CA TYR A 7 -1.92 -10.75 13.98
C TYR A 7 -2.32 -11.54 12.74
N PHE A 8 -3.00 -12.64 12.92
CA PHE A 8 -3.33 -13.59 11.87
C PHE A 8 -4.83 -13.87 11.80
N THR A 9 -5.35 -14.01 10.59
CA THR A 9 -6.66 -14.60 10.31
C THR A 9 -6.57 -15.49 9.07
N ASP A 10 -7.34 -16.55 9.02
CA ASP A 10 -7.44 -17.40 7.83
C ASP A 10 -8.42 -16.83 6.79
N PHE A 11 -8.52 -17.46 5.61
CA PHE A 11 -9.47 -17.08 4.56
C PHE A 11 -10.87 -17.69 4.72
N ARG A 12 -11.13 -18.49 5.75
CA ARG A 12 -12.45 -19.09 5.99
C ARG A 12 -13.44 -18.01 6.39
N CYS A 13 -14.52 -17.88 5.63
CA CYS A 13 -15.62 -16.97 5.97
C CYS A 13 -16.78 -17.75 6.55
N ARG A 14 -17.48 -17.15 7.52
CA ARG A 14 -18.76 -17.63 8.05
C ARG A 14 -19.88 -16.77 7.48
N ASN A 15 -21.12 -17.24 7.55
CA ASN A 15 -22.28 -16.46 7.12
C ASN A 15 -22.27 -15.07 7.79
N GLY A 16 -22.39 -14.03 6.99
CA GLY A 16 -22.41 -12.65 7.45
C GLY A 16 -21.05 -12.04 7.82
N VAL A 17 -19.93 -12.76 7.60
CA VAL A 17 -18.58 -12.23 7.88
C VAL A 17 -17.69 -12.45 6.66
N SER A 18 -17.30 -11.39 5.98
CA SER A 18 -16.40 -11.40 4.83
C SER A 18 -14.93 -11.38 5.25
N GLN A 19 -14.04 -11.60 4.27
CA GLN A 19 -12.60 -11.42 4.48
C GLN A 19 -12.24 -9.95 4.78
N LEU A 20 -13.00 -9.00 4.22
CA LEU A 20 -12.81 -7.58 4.47
C LEU A 20 -13.17 -7.22 5.91
N ASP A 21 -14.24 -7.80 6.47
CA ASP A 21 -14.58 -7.64 7.89
C ASP A 21 -13.51 -8.24 8.81
N LYS A 22 -12.91 -9.35 8.39
CA LYS A 22 -11.81 -9.97 9.14
C LYS A 22 -10.55 -9.09 9.10
N LEU A 23 -10.20 -8.51 7.96
CA LEU A 23 -9.11 -7.54 7.87
C LEU A 23 -9.39 -6.33 8.77
N ARG A 24 -10.59 -5.78 8.72
CA ARG A 24 -11.00 -4.68 9.60
C ARG A 24 -10.77 -5.00 11.07
N LYS A 25 -11.20 -6.18 11.51
CA LYS A 25 -10.99 -6.65 12.89
C LYS A 25 -9.52 -6.83 13.25
N LEU A 26 -8.67 -7.24 12.30
CA LEU A 26 -7.24 -7.31 12.53
C LEU A 26 -6.63 -5.93 12.76
N LEU A 27 -7.00 -4.95 11.94
CA LEU A 27 -6.54 -3.55 12.11
C LEU A 27 -6.95 -3.02 13.48
N GLU A 28 -8.20 -3.24 13.89
CA GLU A 28 -8.73 -2.81 15.18
C GLU A 28 -8.01 -3.44 16.39
N LYS A 29 -7.60 -4.69 16.27
CA LYS A 29 -6.92 -5.43 17.34
C LYS A 29 -5.40 -5.22 17.36
N SER A 30 -4.82 -4.75 16.27
CA SER A 30 -3.39 -4.54 16.14
C SER A 30 -2.97 -3.18 16.70
N GLU A 31 -1.66 -3.04 16.89
CA GLU A 31 -1.04 -1.75 17.26
C GLU A 31 -1.26 -0.66 16.20
N PHE A 32 -1.67 -1.04 14.99
CA PHE A 32 -2.07 -0.10 13.93
C PHE A 32 -3.23 0.81 14.39
N SER A 33 -4.13 0.30 15.23
CA SER A 33 -5.24 1.08 15.79
C SER A 33 -4.81 2.19 16.76
N GLN A 34 -3.58 2.14 17.27
CA GLN A 34 -3.02 3.10 18.22
C GLN A 34 -2.27 4.24 17.52
N ILE A 35 -2.09 4.14 16.19
CA ILE A 35 -1.44 5.20 15.42
C ILE A 35 -2.36 6.42 15.38
N ASP A 36 -1.81 7.57 15.72
CA ASP A 36 -2.46 8.85 15.54
C ASP A 36 -2.41 9.24 14.06
N PHE A 37 -3.55 9.19 13.39
CA PHE A 37 -3.72 9.55 11.98
C PHE A 37 -4.27 10.96 11.78
N ASP A 38 -4.75 11.61 12.83
CA ASP A 38 -5.50 12.86 12.70
C ASP A 38 -4.71 13.96 11.97
N GLY A 39 -5.32 14.51 10.93
CA GLY A 39 -4.74 15.52 10.05
C GLY A 39 -3.57 15.08 9.17
N LYS A 40 -3.09 13.83 9.27
CA LYS A 40 -1.87 13.37 8.60
C LYS A 40 -2.16 12.80 7.21
N PHE A 41 -1.25 13.03 6.26
CA PHE A 41 -1.18 12.27 5.02
C PHE A 41 -0.59 10.89 5.30
N VAL A 42 -1.27 9.85 4.81
CA VAL A 42 -0.89 8.45 5.09
C VAL A 42 -0.74 7.69 3.77
N ALA A 43 0.48 7.32 3.45
CA ALA A 43 0.79 6.52 2.27
C ALA A 43 0.47 5.04 2.53
N ILE A 44 -0.39 4.47 1.71
CA ILE A 44 -0.67 3.03 1.67
C ILE A 44 0.14 2.45 0.51
N LYS A 45 1.36 1.97 0.80
CA LYS A 45 2.23 1.36 -0.19
C LYS A 45 1.78 -0.06 -0.49
N LEU A 46 1.55 -0.35 -1.77
CA LEU A 46 1.23 -1.69 -2.23
C LEU A 46 1.55 -1.84 -3.73
N HIS A 47 1.67 -3.06 -4.19
CA HIS A 47 1.87 -3.39 -5.59
C HIS A 47 0.53 -3.42 -6.33
N PHE A 48 0.38 -2.64 -7.40
CA PHE A 48 -0.88 -2.54 -8.17
C PHE A 48 -1.14 -3.72 -9.12
N GLY A 49 -0.22 -4.69 -9.21
CA GLY A 49 -0.27 -5.79 -10.17
C GLY A 49 0.37 -5.42 -11.51
N GLU A 50 0.75 -6.45 -12.26
CA GLU A 50 1.17 -6.34 -13.65
C GLU A 50 -0.02 -6.56 -14.59
N LEU A 51 0.02 -5.99 -15.79
CA LEU A 51 -1.00 -6.25 -16.81
C LEU A 51 -1.04 -7.74 -17.15
N GLY A 52 -2.25 -8.31 -17.13
CA GLY A 52 -2.47 -9.72 -17.42
C GLY A 52 -2.22 -10.69 -16.26
N ASN A 53 -1.60 -10.25 -15.17
CA ASN A 53 -1.48 -11.03 -13.95
C ASN A 53 -2.69 -10.74 -13.03
N LEU A 54 -3.38 -11.79 -12.58
CA LEU A 54 -4.51 -11.68 -11.66
C LEU A 54 -4.15 -11.99 -10.20
N SER A 55 -2.92 -12.41 -9.94
CA SER A 55 -2.43 -12.77 -8.60
C SER A 55 -1.81 -11.56 -7.88
N PHE A 56 -2.63 -10.54 -7.65
CA PHE A 56 -2.26 -9.36 -6.87
C PHE A 56 -3.32 -9.04 -5.82
N LEU A 57 -2.98 -8.23 -4.84
CA LEU A 57 -3.91 -7.80 -3.81
C LEU A 57 -5.03 -6.96 -4.45
N ARG A 58 -6.28 -7.30 -4.17
CA ARG A 58 -7.42 -6.57 -4.76
C ARG A 58 -7.64 -5.21 -4.07
N ALA A 59 -8.08 -4.23 -4.84
CA ALA A 59 -8.34 -2.87 -4.39
C ALA A 59 -9.28 -2.78 -3.17
N ASN A 60 -10.18 -3.75 -3.00
CA ASN A 60 -11.08 -3.85 -1.85
C ASN A 60 -10.35 -3.92 -0.51
N TYR A 61 -9.19 -4.60 -0.45
CA TYR A 61 -8.40 -4.67 0.79
C TYR A 61 -7.77 -3.30 1.10
N ALA A 62 -7.23 -2.62 0.07
CA ALA A 62 -6.71 -1.27 0.22
C ALA A 62 -7.80 -0.29 0.69
N LYS A 63 -9.03 -0.45 0.17
CA LYS A 63 -10.18 0.35 0.62
C LYS A 63 -10.45 0.20 2.11
N VAL A 64 -10.42 -1.02 2.66
CA VAL A 64 -10.63 -1.25 4.10
C VAL A 64 -9.60 -0.48 4.93
N VAL A 65 -8.32 -0.49 4.50
CA VAL A 65 -7.25 0.25 5.19
C VAL A 65 -7.47 1.77 5.06
N ALA A 66 -7.82 2.23 3.87
CA ALA A 66 -8.09 3.66 3.62
C ALA A 66 -9.28 4.16 4.45
N ASP A 67 -10.37 3.41 4.51
CA ASP A 67 -11.55 3.77 5.30
C ASP A 67 -11.21 3.79 6.79
N PHE A 68 -10.42 2.82 7.28
CA PHE A 68 -9.95 2.77 8.66
C PHE A 68 -9.15 4.02 9.07
N ILE A 69 -8.27 4.49 8.17
CA ILE A 69 -7.46 5.68 8.38
C ILE A 69 -8.33 6.94 8.37
N LYS A 70 -9.25 7.06 7.41
CA LYS A 70 -10.17 8.20 7.28
C LYS A 70 -11.06 8.38 8.50
N GLU A 71 -11.61 7.29 9.03
CA GLU A 71 -12.44 7.30 10.24
C GLU A 71 -11.70 7.83 11.47
N ARG A 72 -10.36 7.88 11.40
CA ARG A 72 -9.47 8.41 12.44
C ARG A 72 -8.85 9.76 12.07
N GLY A 73 -9.47 10.49 11.12
CA GLY A 73 -9.04 11.84 10.73
C GLY A 73 -7.87 11.88 9.76
N GLY A 74 -7.34 10.73 9.32
CA GLY A 74 -6.22 10.67 8.38
C GLY A 74 -6.61 10.92 6.92
N ARG A 75 -5.64 11.29 6.10
CA ARG A 75 -5.76 11.54 4.66
C ARG A 75 -4.98 10.48 3.89
N PRO A 76 -5.56 9.28 3.68
CA PRO A 76 -4.86 8.21 2.96
C PRO A 76 -4.76 8.48 1.47
N PHE A 77 -3.67 8.02 0.89
CA PHE A 77 -3.49 7.83 -0.55
C PHE A 77 -2.79 6.50 -0.81
N ILE A 78 -3.04 5.92 -1.97
CA ILE A 78 -2.40 4.68 -2.40
C ILE A 78 -1.20 5.01 -3.26
N THR A 79 -0.10 4.31 -3.06
CA THR A 79 1.14 4.58 -3.76
C THR A 79 1.91 3.32 -4.11
N ASP A 80 2.71 3.42 -5.16
CA ASP A 80 3.77 2.50 -5.56
C ASP A 80 4.89 3.31 -6.23
N CYS A 81 6.02 2.68 -6.54
CA CYS A 81 7.10 3.26 -7.33
C CYS A 81 7.24 2.58 -8.70
N ASN A 82 7.79 3.34 -9.65
CA ASN A 82 8.07 2.81 -10.98
C ASN A 82 9.06 1.65 -10.92
N THR A 83 8.98 0.76 -11.90
CA THR A 83 9.89 -0.39 -11.98
C THR A 83 11.19 -0.03 -12.69
N LEU A 84 12.29 -0.63 -12.27
CA LEU A 84 13.59 -0.51 -12.95
C LEU A 84 13.63 -1.29 -14.27
N TYR A 85 12.79 -2.31 -14.42
CA TYR A 85 12.69 -3.08 -15.65
C TYR A 85 11.66 -2.50 -16.61
N VAL A 86 11.82 -2.80 -17.89
CA VAL A 86 10.88 -2.38 -18.94
C VAL A 86 9.57 -3.15 -18.80
N GLY A 87 8.47 -2.41 -18.68
CA GLY A 87 7.13 -2.95 -18.52
C GLY A 87 6.10 -1.83 -18.44
N SER A 88 4.86 -2.20 -18.14
CA SER A 88 3.73 -1.27 -18.02
C SER A 88 3.76 -0.38 -16.77
N ARG A 89 4.81 -0.47 -15.96
CA ARG A 89 5.00 0.34 -14.75
C ARG A 89 6.35 1.07 -14.73
N LYS A 90 6.96 1.30 -15.91
CA LYS A 90 8.27 1.96 -16.05
C LYS A 90 8.25 3.48 -15.92
N ASN A 91 7.07 4.10 -15.97
CA ASN A 91 6.84 5.54 -15.75
C ASN A 91 5.45 5.74 -15.14
N ALA A 92 5.24 6.89 -14.50
CA ALA A 92 4.02 7.15 -13.72
C ALA A 92 2.72 7.07 -14.54
N LEU A 93 2.73 7.47 -15.81
CA LEU A 93 1.51 7.46 -16.64
C LEU A 93 1.09 6.02 -16.92
N GLU A 94 1.98 5.20 -17.49
CA GLU A 94 1.71 3.79 -17.78
C GLU A 94 1.43 3.00 -16.48
N HIS A 95 2.09 3.37 -15.38
CA HIS A 95 1.88 2.76 -14.08
C HIS A 95 0.48 3.06 -13.52
N MET A 96 0.01 4.30 -13.64
CA MET A 96 -1.35 4.67 -13.25
C MET A 96 -2.39 4.00 -14.15
N ASP A 97 -2.16 3.91 -15.45
CA ASP A 97 -3.03 3.16 -16.37
C ASP A 97 -3.14 1.69 -15.95
N THR A 98 -2.00 1.07 -15.62
CA THR A 98 -1.96 -0.30 -15.09
C THR A 98 -2.75 -0.42 -13.78
N ALA A 99 -2.59 0.51 -12.86
CA ALA A 99 -3.33 0.53 -11.61
C ALA A 99 -4.85 0.61 -11.86
N TYR A 100 -5.29 1.48 -12.76
CA TYR A 100 -6.71 1.64 -13.09
C TYR A 100 -7.29 0.39 -13.76
N LEU A 101 -6.57 -0.22 -14.71
CA LEU A 101 -6.98 -1.47 -15.36
C LEU A 101 -7.08 -2.62 -14.36
N ASN A 102 -6.24 -2.63 -13.33
CA ASN A 102 -6.27 -3.61 -12.24
C ASN A 102 -7.26 -3.25 -11.12
N GLY A 103 -8.06 -2.19 -11.30
CA GLY A 103 -9.14 -1.80 -10.42
C GLY A 103 -8.74 -0.88 -9.26
N TYR A 104 -7.51 -0.34 -9.25
CA TYR A 104 -7.10 0.68 -8.30
C TYR A 104 -7.40 2.06 -8.84
N SER A 105 -8.42 2.70 -8.30
CA SER A 105 -8.83 4.05 -8.67
C SER A 105 -9.41 4.78 -7.46
N PRO A 106 -9.53 6.11 -7.49
CA PRO A 106 -10.22 6.85 -6.44
C PRO A 106 -11.66 6.38 -6.19
N PHE A 107 -12.33 5.86 -7.22
CA PHE A 107 -13.71 5.36 -7.12
C PHE A 107 -13.78 4.01 -6.40
N SER A 108 -12.82 3.11 -6.66
CA SER A 108 -12.80 1.76 -6.07
C SER A 108 -12.21 1.74 -4.66
N THR A 109 -11.21 2.57 -4.38
CA THR A 109 -10.47 2.59 -3.11
C THR A 109 -10.92 3.72 -2.18
N GLY A 110 -11.59 4.73 -2.73
CA GLY A 110 -12.01 5.91 -1.99
C GLY A 110 -10.89 6.90 -1.68
N CYS A 111 -9.67 6.71 -2.18
CA CYS A 111 -8.54 7.62 -2.01
C CYS A 111 -7.72 7.73 -3.30
N HIS A 112 -6.91 8.79 -3.40
CA HIS A 112 -6.12 9.05 -4.59
C HIS A 112 -5.02 8.01 -4.78
N VAL A 113 -4.63 7.79 -6.05
CA VAL A 113 -3.48 6.97 -6.45
C VAL A 113 -2.38 7.91 -6.89
N ILE A 114 -1.19 7.77 -6.32
CA ILE A 114 -0.02 8.61 -6.60
C ILE A 114 1.18 7.68 -6.83
N ILE A 115 1.96 7.94 -7.88
CA ILE A 115 3.25 7.26 -8.08
C ILE A 115 4.32 8.08 -7.38
N ALA A 116 4.88 7.53 -6.30
CA ALA A 116 5.64 8.28 -5.31
C ALA A 116 7.02 8.77 -5.80
N ASP A 117 7.65 8.04 -6.72
CA ASP A 117 8.96 8.35 -7.26
C ASP A 117 8.93 9.24 -8.53
N GLY A 118 7.80 9.92 -8.74
CA GLY A 118 7.63 10.88 -9.82
C GLY A 118 7.46 10.25 -11.20
N LEU A 119 7.53 11.08 -12.24
CA LEU A 119 7.19 10.66 -13.61
C LEU A 119 8.07 9.53 -14.15
N LYS A 120 9.36 9.53 -13.82
CA LYS A 120 10.36 8.60 -14.36
C LYS A 120 11.10 7.77 -13.30
N GLY A 121 10.64 7.74 -12.06
CA GLY A 121 11.30 7.02 -10.98
C GLY A 121 12.60 7.69 -10.51
N SER A 122 12.66 9.01 -10.55
CA SER A 122 13.85 9.79 -10.17
C SER A 122 13.62 10.73 -8.97
N ASP A 123 12.42 10.67 -8.37
CA ASP A 123 12.09 11.44 -7.18
C ASP A 123 12.32 10.55 -5.94
N ASP A 124 13.59 10.48 -5.55
CA ASP A 124 14.06 9.63 -4.46
C ASP A 124 15.11 10.35 -3.60
N ILE A 125 15.38 9.80 -2.42
CA ILE A 125 16.48 10.23 -1.56
C ILE A 125 17.36 9.06 -1.16
N GLU A 126 18.65 9.31 -1.06
CA GLU A 126 19.61 8.35 -0.53
C GLU A 126 19.63 8.43 1.01
N VAL A 127 19.44 7.29 1.66
CA VAL A 127 19.51 7.18 3.11
C VAL A 127 20.65 6.23 3.51
N PRO A 128 21.64 6.69 4.30
CA PRO A 128 22.67 5.81 4.81
C PRO A 128 22.05 4.80 5.78
N VAL A 129 22.36 3.54 5.58
CA VAL A 129 21.90 2.45 6.45
C VAL A 129 23.07 1.73 7.10
N ALA A 130 22.92 1.35 8.35
CA ALA A 130 23.85 0.47 9.05
C ALA A 130 23.61 -0.97 8.56
N GLY A 131 23.90 -1.20 7.28
CA GLY A 131 23.74 -2.49 6.62
C GLY A 131 24.99 -3.34 6.71
N GLY A 132 24.94 -4.54 6.13
CA GLY A 132 26.05 -5.44 6.00
C GLY A 132 27.10 -4.94 4.99
N GLU A 133 27.95 -5.85 4.55
CA GLU A 133 29.07 -5.57 3.64
C GLU A 133 28.64 -4.94 2.31
N TYR A 134 27.45 -5.30 1.81
CA TYR A 134 26.98 -4.96 0.47
C TYR A 134 25.89 -3.88 0.42
N CYS A 135 25.33 -3.48 1.56
CA CYS A 135 24.22 -2.53 1.59
C CYS A 135 24.52 -1.39 2.57
N LYS A 136 25.07 -0.30 2.05
CA LYS A 136 25.38 0.91 2.85
C LYS A 136 24.42 2.07 2.61
N LEU A 137 23.64 2.00 1.53
CA LEU A 137 22.67 3.01 1.15
C LEU A 137 21.32 2.35 0.84
N SER A 138 20.25 3.02 1.16
CA SER A 138 18.90 2.67 0.71
C SER A 138 18.33 3.86 -0.07
N LEU A 139 17.66 3.58 -1.18
CA LEU A 139 16.85 4.57 -1.90
C LEU A 139 15.44 4.54 -1.31
N ILE A 140 14.95 5.70 -0.91
CA ILE A 140 13.57 5.87 -0.43
C ILE A 140 12.81 6.73 -1.43
N HIS A 141 11.76 6.18 -1.97
CA HIS A 141 10.79 6.87 -2.79
C HIS A 141 9.70 7.43 -1.86
N ILE A 142 9.52 8.72 -1.89
CA ILE A 142 8.58 9.43 -1.01
C ILE A 142 7.38 9.90 -1.81
#